data_8a042e14d41e04859ca34b0483ec2709
#
_entry.id   8a042e14d41e04859ca34b0483ec2709
#
_cell.length_a   1.000
_cell.length_b   1.000
_cell.length_c   1.000
_cell.angle_alpha   90.00
_cell.angle_beta   90.00
_cell.angle_gamma   90.00
#
_symmetry.space_group_name_H-M   'P 1'
#
loop_
_entity.id
_entity.type
_entity.pdbx_description
1 polymer ?
#
loop_
_entity_poly.entity_id
_entity_poly.type
_entity_poly.pdbx_seq_one_letter_code
_entity_poly.pdbx_strand_id
1 'polypeptide(L)'
;MPVAVIDGQPLHYVDQGSGPVVVLGSSYLWDRDMWAPQIDALSQQYRVIVPELWGHGESGPLPASTHSLDDLARQTLALLDQLDIPQINLVGLSVGGMWGARLALLAPERINSLVLMDTYLGAEPEATRQYYFSLFKMIEDAGAIPEPLLDVVAPIFFRPGIDRESALYQDFRQQLQGYSKERLLQSIVPLGRLIFSREDVLEQLPKLDADTTLVMCGEQDKPRPPAESEEMAGLIGCSLILIPQAGHISARENPDFVNEALLTFLANNA
;
A
#
# COMPACT_ATOMS: atom_id res chain seq x y z
N MET A 1 -14.31 -11.64 8.62
CA MET A 1 -13.19 -11.74 7.68
C MET A 1 -12.41 -13.03 7.92
N PRO A 2 -11.87 -13.67 6.87
CA PRO A 2 -10.93 -14.76 7.05
C PRO A 2 -9.63 -14.31 7.70
N VAL A 3 -8.91 -15.26 8.32
CA VAL A 3 -7.64 -15.02 9.01
C VAL A 3 -6.68 -16.16 8.71
N ALA A 4 -5.43 -15.82 8.44
CA ALA A 4 -4.30 -16.74 8.33
C ALA A 4 -3.31 -16.50 9.48
N VAL A 5 -2.56 -17.51 9.88
CA VAL A 5 -1.48 -17.33 10.85
C VAL A 5 -0.17 -17.26 10.08
N ILE A 6 0.44 -16.09 10.10
CA ILE A 6 1.72 -15.83 9.42
C ILE A 6 2.74 -15.38 10.48
N ASP A 7 3.89 -16.02 10.53
CA ASP A 7 4.93 -15.76 11.53
C ASP A 7 4.40 -15.71 12.99
N GLY A 8 3.43 -16.57 13.29
CA GLY A 8 2.81 -16.69 14.59
C GLY A 8 1.79 -15.59 14.95
N GLN A 9 1.46 -14.70 14.03
CA GLN A 9 0.49 -13.63 14.23
C GLN A 9 -0.73 -13.78 13.30
N PRO A 10 -1.94 -13.38 13.73
CA PRO A 10 -3.14 -13.43 12.90
C PRO A 10 -3.10 -12.31 11.85
N LEU A 11 -3.06 -12.68 10.58
CA LEU A 11 -3.21 -11.81 9.43
C LEU A 11 -4.64 -11.89 8.92
N HIS A 12 -5.38 -10.81 9.05
CA HIS A 12 -6.72 -10.70 8.50
C HIS A 12 -6.67 -10.26 7.05
N TYR A 13 -7.59 -10.76 6.23
CA TYR A 13 -7.65 -10.40 4.81
C TYR A 13 -9.08 -10.45 4.28
N VAL A 14 -9.36 -9.65 3.24
CA VAL A 14 -10.57 -9.81 2.42
C VAL A 14 -10.33 -10.94 1.44
N ASP A 15 -11.38 -11.74 1.16
CA ASP A 15 -11.42 -12.74 0.10
C ASP A 15 -12.81 -12.68 -0.52
N GLN A 16 -12.92 -12.04 -1.69
CA GLN A 16 -14.20 -11.76 -2.33
C GLN A 16 -14.14 -11.99 -3.84
N GLY A 17 -15.23 -12.50 -4.40
CA GLY A 17 -15.32 -12.79 -5.82
C GLY A 17 -14.75 -14.15 -6.21
N SER A 18 -14.54 -14.38 -7.50
CA SER A 18 -13.99 -15.61 -8.06
C SER A 18 -13.32 -15.34 -9.40
N GLY A 19 -12.43 -16.24 -9.85
CA GLY A 19 -11.69 -16.10 -11.10
C GLY A 19 -10.19 -15.90 -10.87
N PRO A 20 -9.47 -15.24 -11.80
CA PRO A 20 -8.07 -14.91 -11.61
C PRO A 20 -7.87 -14.07 -10.34
N VAL A 21 -6.77 -14.29 -9.63
CA VAL A 21 -6.56 -13.63 -8.33
C VAL A 21 -5.94 -12.26 -8.52
N VAL A 22 -6.52 -11.26 -7.83
CA VAL A 22 -5.95 -9.92 -7.67
C VAL A 22 -5.67 -9.69 -6.19
N VAL A 23 -4.42 -9.36 -5.85
CA VAL A 23 -4.02 -8.95 -4.51
C VAL A 23 -3.90 -7.43 -4.46
N LEU A 24 -4.57 -6.80 -3.49
CA LEU A 24 -4.51 -5.35 -3.27
C LEU A 24 -3.69 -5.04 -2.02
N GLY A 25 -2.54 -4.41 -2.21
CA GLY A 25 -1.65 -3.97 -1.13
C GLY A 25 -1.97 -2.56 -0.66
N SER A 26 -2.33 -2.41 0.61
CA SER A 26 -2.78 -1.14 1.19
C SER A 26 -1.64 -0.19 1.53
N SER A 27 -1.96 1.12 1.61
CA SER A 27 -1.09 2.16 2.13
C SER A 27 -0.92 2.06 3.65
N TYR A 28 0.21 2.58 4.15
CA TYR A 28 0.44 2.76 5.58
C TYR A 28 -0.63 3.67 6.20
N LEU A 29 -1.07 3.33 7.40
CA LEU A 29 -2.16 3.96 8.16
C LEU A 29 -3.58 3.71 7.62
N TRP A 30 -3.73 3.02 6.52
CA TRP A 30 -5.02 2.64 5.95
C TRP A 30 -5.28 1.14 6.16
N ASP A 31 -6.55 0.80 6.38
CA ASP A 31 -7.02 -0.58 6.40
C ASP A 31 -7.64 -0.98 5.04
N ARG A 32 -8.29 -2.13 5.00
CA ARG A 32 -8.95 -2.67 3.80
C ARG A 32 -9.99 -1.74 3.16
N ASP A 33 -10.62 -0.86 3.95
CA ASP A 33 -11.67 0.04 3.47
C ASP A 33 -11.13 1.08 2.49
N MET A 34 -9.80 1.26 2.46
CA MET A 34 -9.12 1.98 1.40
C MET A 34 -9.49 1.46 0.02
N TRP A 35 -9.66 0.15 -0.11
CA TRP A 35 -9.92 -0.53 -1.37
C TRP A 35 -11.40 -0.82 -1.63
N ALA A 36 -12.34 -0.32 -0.80
CA ALA A 36 -13.75 -0.64 -0.94
C ALA A 36 -14.31 -0.46 -2.37
N PRO A 37 -14.05 0.67 -3.09
CA PRO A 37 -14.53 0.82 -4.46
C PRO A 37 -13.90 -0.17 -5.45
N GLN A 38 -12.64 -0.53 -5.25
CA GLN A 38 -11.92 -1.49 -6.10
C GLN A 38 -12.35 -2.92 -5.81
N ILE A 39 -12.59 -3.28 -4.55
CA ILE A 39 -13.13 -4.58 -4.17
C ILE A 39 -14.48 -4.80 -4.86
N ASP A 40 -15.39 -3.82 -4.79
CA ASP A 40 -16.72 -3.91 -5.40
C ASP A 40 -16.64 -4.06 -6.93
N ALA A 41 -15.76 -3.32 -7.59
CA ALA A 41 -15.61 -3.37 -9.04
C ALA A 41 -14.90 -4.64 -9.51
N LEU A 42 -13.76 -4.97 -8.91
CA LEU A 42 -12.91 -6.09 -9.36
C LEU A 42 -13.52 -7.45 -9.01
N SER A 43 -14.22 -7.58 -7.87
CA SER A 43 -14.81 -8.86 -7.45
C SER A 43 -15.91 -9.40 -8.37
N GLN A 44 -16.36 -8.60 -9.34
CA GLN A 44 -17.29 -9.05 -10.38
C GLN A 44 -16.64 -10.02 -11.39
N GLN A 45 -15.30 -9.97 -11.52
CA GLN A 45 -14.56 -10.75 -12.52
C GLN A 45 -13.33 -11.46 -11.95
N TYR A 46 -12.87 -11.08 -10.78
CA TYR A 46 -11.65 -11.55 -10.14
C TYR A 46 -11.92 -12.04 -8.72
N ARG A 47 -11.07 -12.92 -8.20
CA ARG A 47 -10.98 -13.18 -6.76
C ARG A 47 -10.06 -12.14 -6.14
N VAL A 48 -10.60 -11.24 -5.35
CA VAL A 48 -9.88 -10.12 -4.73
C VAL A 48 -9.43 -10.51 -3.34
N ILE A 49 -8.13 -10.45 -3.09
CA ILE A 49 -7.50 -10.68 -1.79
C ILE A 49 -6.91 -9.36 -1.31
N VAL A 50 -7.28 -8.91 -0.11
CA VAL A 50 -6.71 -7.70 0.49
C VAL A 50 -6.13 -8.06 1.85
N PRO A 51 -4.83 -8.39 1.95
CA PRO A 51 -4.19 -8.58 3.25
C PRO A 51 -4.09 -7.24 3.98
N GLU A 52 -4.53 -7.20 5.24
CA GLU A 52 -4.35 -6.03 6.08
C GLU A 52 -2.90 -5.98 6.60
N LEU A 53 -2.30 -4.80 6.56
CA LEU A 53 -0.98 -4.59 7.14
C LEU A 53 -0.99 -4.91 8.66
N TRP A 54 0.16 -5.32 9.17
CA TRP A 54 0.31 -5.57 10.60
C TRP A 54 -0.06 -4.35 11.45
N GLY A 55 -0.90 -4.57 12.45
CA GLY A 55 -1.42 -3.52 13.31
C GLY A 55 -2.49 -2.62 12.69
N HIS A 56 -2.87 -2.85 11.42
CA HIS A 56 -3.97 -2.15 10.75
C HIS A 56 -5.24 -3.02 10.76
N GLY A 57 -6.40 -2.38 10.64
CA GLY A 57 -7.68 -3.09 10.63
C GLY A 57 -7.82 -4.09 11.79
N GLU A 58 -8.07 -5.35 11.46
CA GLU A 58 -8.19 -6.45 12.42
C GLU A 58 -6.91 -7.28 12.57
N SER A 59 -5.88 -7.03 11.74
CA SER A 59 -4.61 -7.78 11.80
C SER A 59 -3.89 -7.61 13.13
N GLY A 60 -3.20 -8.67 13.51
CA GLY A 60 -2.40 -8.75 14.73
C GLY A 60 -1.19 -7.84 14.73
N PRO A 61 -0.39 -7.87 15.81
CA PRO A 61 0.81 -7.07 15.91
C PRO A 61 1.86 -7.45 14.88
N LEU A 62 2.76 -6.51 14.59
CA LEU A 62 3.90 -6.75 13.70
C LEU A 62 4.73 -7.92 14.21
N PRO A 63 4.94 -8.99 13.42
CA PRO A 63 5.76 -10.12 13.84
C PRO A 63 7.19 -9.68 14.17
N ALA A 64 7.77 -10.27 15.20
CA ALA A 64 9.14 -9.96 15.61
C ALA A 64 10.20 -10.32 14.55
N SER A 65 9.83 -11.15 13.56
CA SER A 65 10.65 -11.51 12.40
C SER A 65 10.66 -10.46 11.29
N THR A 66 9.78 -9.43 11.37
CA THR A 66 9.62 -8.43 10.30
C THR A 66 10.60 -7.27 10.48
N HIS A 67 11.62 -7.20 9.64
CA HIS A 67 12.69 -6.21 9.70
C HIS A 67 12.86 -5.43 8.40
N SER A 68 12.18 -5.83 7.32
CA SER A 68 12.34 -5.27 5.97
C SER A 68 11.04 -5.33 5.16
N LEU A 69 11.00 -4.62 4.03
CA LEU A 69 9.92 -4.77 3.04
C LEU A 69 9.94 -6.15 2.39
N ASP A 70 11.12 -6.80 2.30
CA ASP A 70 11.23 -8.17 1.80
C ASP A 70 10.53 -9.17 2.75
N ASP A 71 10.52 -8.91 4.05
CA ASP A 71 9.79 -9.77 4.99
C ASP A 71 8.28 -9.62 4.79
N LEU A 72 7.77 -8.42 4.53
CA LEU A 72 6.36 -8.22 4.16
C LEU A 72 6.01 -8.96 2.85
N ALA A 73 6.92 -8.92 1.87
CA ALA A 73 6.75 -9.66 0.62
C ALA A 73 6.70 -11.19 0.89
N ARG A 74 7.62 -11.74 1.70
CA ARG A 74 7.63 -13.17 2.08
C ARG A 74 6.40 -13.57 2.86
N GLN A 75 5.91 -12.70 3.75
CA GLN A 75 4.68 -12.93 4.52
C GLN A 75 3.46 -12.97 3.61
N THR A 76 3.41 -12.13 2.58
CA THR A 76 2.37 -12.20 1.55
C THR A 76 2.48 -13.50 0.76
N LEU A 77 3.68 -13.94 0.34
CA LEU A 77 3.87 -15.25 -0.30
C LEU A 77 3.38 -16.39 0.60
N ALA A 78 3.68 -16.35 1.89
CA ALA A 78 3.21 -17.37 2.83
C ALA A 78 1.67 -17.40 2.94
N LEU A 79 1.00 -16.24 2.86
CA LEU A 79 -0.45 -16.18 2.76
C LEU A 79 -0.94 -16.84 1.47
N LEU A 80 -0.34 -16.53 0.32
CA LEU A 80 -0.72 -17.12 -0.97
C LEU A 80 -0.54 -18.64 -0.97
N ASP A 81 0.52 -19.15 -0.36
CA ASP A 81 0.78 -20.58 -0.23
C ASP A 81 -0.27 -21.26 0.66
N GLN A 82 -0.68 -20.64 1.78
CA GLN A 82 -1.77 -21.16 2.62
C GLN A 82 -3.15 -21.17 1.92
N LEU A 83 -3.33 -20.31 0.92
CA LEU A 83 -4.56 -20.22 0.13
C LEU A 83 -4.50 -21.05 -1.16
N ASP A 84 -3.43 -21.81 -1.39
CA ASP A 84 -3.18 -22.57 -2.62
C ASP A 84 -3.26 -21.70 -3.89
N ILE A 85 -2.77 -20.44 -3.81
CA ILE A 85 -2.76 -19.47 -4.92
C ILE A 85 -1.38 -19.49 -5.58
N PRO A 86 -1.24 -20.05 -6.79
CA PRO A 86 0.06 -20.16 -7.46
C PRO A 86 0.56 -18.85 -8.08
N GLN A 87 -0.36 -18.04 -8.62
CA GLN A 87 -0.05 -16.80 -9.32
C GLN A 87 -1.10 -15.72 -9.05
N ILE A 88 -0.68 -14.47 -9.10
CA ILE A 88 -1.53 -13.30 -8.81
C ILE A 88 -1.27 -12.16 -9.79
N ASN A 89 -2.28 -11.30 -9.92
CA ASN A 89 -2.13 -9.93 -10.34
C ASN A 89 -1.99 -9.09 -9.07
N LEU A 90 -0.98 -8.25 -8.98
CA LEU A 90 -0.69 -7.48 -7.78
C LEU A 90 -0.88 -5.99 -8.03
N VAL A 91 -1.72 -5.35 -7.24
CA VAL A 91 -1.92 -3.89 -7.23
C VAL A 91 -1.50 -3.38 -5.87
N GLY A 92 -0.47 -2.56 -5.81
CA GLY A 92 0.04 -2.05 -4.54
C GLY A 92 0.08 -0.53 -4.52
N LEU A 93 -0.55 0.07 -3.50
CA LEU A 93 -0.53 1.51 -3.27
C LEU A 93 0.44 1.84 -2.12
N SER A 94 1.34 2.80 -2.34
CA SER A 94 2.31 3.26 -1.35
C SER A 94 3.18 2.11 -0.82
N VAL A 95 3.16 1.80 0.48
CA VAL A 95 3.89 0.64 1.02
C VAL A 95 3.46 -0.67 0.37
N GLY A 96 2.19 -0.78 -0.05
CA GLY A 96 1.70 -1.92 -0.83
C GLY A 96 2.45 -2.11 -2.14
N GLY A 97 2.77 -1.01 -2.83
CA GLY A 97 3.64 -1.01 -4.01
C GLY A 97 5.09 -1.33 -3.66
N MET A 98 5.58 -0.84 -2.51
CA MET A 98 6.97 -1.09 -2.09
C MET A 98 7.23 -2.57 -1.84
N TRP A 99 6.42 -3.25 -1.00
CA TRP A 99 6.59 -4.68 -0.78
C TRP A 99 6.14 -5.51 -1.99
N GLY A 100 5.17 -4.99 -2.77
CA GLY A 100 4.69 -5.64 -3.99
C GLY A 100 5.77 -5.78 -5.05
N ALA A 101 6.54 -4.72 -5.31
CA ALA A 101 7.68 -4.77 -6.21
C ALA A 101 8.79 -5.72 -5.69
N ARG A 102 9.03 -5.73 -4.36
CA ARG A 102 9.97 -6.69 -3.75
C ARG A 102 9.50 -8.14 -3.96
N LEU A 103 8.19 -8.40 -3.84
CA LEU A 103 7.62 -9.71 -4.12
C LEU A 103 7.86 -10.11 -5.59
N ALA A 104 7.59 -9.19 -6.53
CA ALA A 104 7.81 -9.44 -7.94
C ALA A 104 9.29 -9.70 -8.30
N LEU A 105 10.22 -9.05 -7.59
CA LEU A 105 11.66 -9.29 -7.74
C LEU A 105 12.11 -10.61 -7.10
N LEU A 106 11.49 -11.02 -5.97
CA LEU A 106 11.85 -12.24 -5.24
C LEU A 106 11.27 -13.50 -5.87
N ALA A 107 10.06 -13.43 -6.41
CA ALA A 107 9.31 -14.57 -6.94
C ALA A 107 8.55 -14.17 -8.22
N PRO A 108 9.27 -13.83 -9.31
CA PRO A 108 8.64 -13.32 -10.54
C PRO A 108 7.64 -14.32 -11.14
N GLU A 109 7.85 -15.62 -10.94
CA GLU A 109 6.94 -16.68 -11.40
C GLU A 109 5.57 -16.65 -10.71
N ARG A 110 5.43 -15.93 -9.59
CA ARG A 110 4.19 -15.78 -8.83
C ARG A 110 3.36 -14.58 -9.32
N ILE A 111 3.90 -13.73 -10.20
CA ILE A 111 3.29 -12.47 -10.63
C ILE A 111 2.89 -12.55 -12.11
N ASN A 112 1.59 -12.47 -12.38
CA ASN A 112 1.08 -12.32 -13.75
C ASN A 112 1.19 -10.87 -14.21
N SER A 113 0.80 -9.93 -13.35
CA SER A 113 0.93 -8.49 -13.61
C SER A 113 1.14 -7.70 -12.33
N LEU A 114 1.75 -6.53 -12.46
CA LEU A 114 2.10 -5.66 -11.33
C LEU A 114 1.61 -4.22 -11.60
N VAL A 115 0.87 -3.64 -10.67
CA VAL A 115 0.51 -2.23 -10.69
C VAL A 115 1.11 -1.55 -9.47
N LEU A 116 1.93 -0.54 -9.69
CA LEU A 116 2.59 0.28 -8.67
C LEU A 116 1.91 1.64 -8.59
N MET A 117 1.16 1.89 -7.51
CA MET A 117 0.36 3.11 -7.34
C MET A 117 0.94 4.00 -6.24
N ASP A 118 1.09 5.30 -6.51
CA ASP A 118 1.43 6.31 -5.50
C ASP A 118 2.60 5.83 -4.60
N THR A 119 3.62 5.25 -5.19
CA THR A 119 4.72 4.57 -4.50
C THR A 119 6.08 4.99 -5.04
N TYR A 120 7.15 4.70 -4.29
CA TYR A 120 8.52 4.92 -4.72
C TYR A 120 9.48 3.91 -4.11
N LEU A 121 10.35 3.34 -4.93
CA LEU A 121 11.25 2.26 -4.55
C LEU A 121 12.70 2.71 -4.26
N GLY A 122 12.96 4.01 -4.36
CA GLY A 122 14.18 4.62 -3.86
C GLY A 122 14.18 4.79 -2.35
N ALA A 123 15.37 5.02 -1.77
CA ALA A 123 15.50 5.34 -0.36
C ALA A 123 14.81 6.67 -0.02
N GLU A 124 14.32 6.77 1.22
CA GLU A 124 13.78 8.04 1.71
C GLU A 124 14.93 9.04 1.92
N PRO A 125 14.83 10.30 1.42
CA PRO A 125 15.81 11.33 1.70
C PRO A 125 16.02 11.49 3.21
N GLU A 126 17.29 11.65 3.64
CA GLU A 126 17.64 11.67 5.07
C GLU A 126 16.84 12.70 5.88
N ALA A 127 16.67 13.92 5.34
CA ALA A 127 15.90 14.96 6.02
C ALA A 127 14.42 14.58 6.22
N THR A 128 13.81 13.94 5.21
CA THR A 128 12.43 13.46 5.25
C THR A 128 12.31 12.30 6.25
N ARG A 129 13.27 11.37 6.23
CA ARG A 129 13.33 10.26 7.18
C ARG A 129 13.42 10.75 8.61
N GLN A 130 14.31 11.70 8.89
CA GLN A 130 14.44 12.30 10.23
C GLN A 130 13.17 13.03 10.67
N TYR A 131 12.51 13.72 9.74
CA TYR A 131 11.22 14.35 10.01
C TYR A 131 10.16 13.33 10.44
N TYR A 132 9.94 12.27 9.67
CA TYR A 132 8.99 11.21 10.06
C TYR A 132 9.37 10.54 11.38
N PHE A 133 10.65 10.31 11.63
CA PHE A 133 11.12 9.74 12.90
C PHE A 133 10.84 10.66 14.09
N SER A 134 10.89 11.98 13.90
CA SER A 134 10.49 12.92 14.94
C SER A 134 8.99 12.84 15.26
N LEU A 135 8.15 12.63 14.23
CA LEU A 135 6.71 12.42 14.42
C LEU A 135 6.44 11.09 15.17
N PHE A 136 7.15 10.02 14.82
CA PHE A 136 7.06 8.75 15.55
C PHE A 136 7.47 8.90 17.01
N LYS A 137 8.52 9.66 17.29
CA LYS A 137 8.92 9.95 18.67
C LYS A 137 7.83 10.66 19.46
N MET A 138 7.13 11.61 18.85
CA MET A 138 6.00 12.29 19.49
C MET A 138 4.86 11.31 19.81
N ILE A 139 4.57 10.38 18.91
CA ILE A 139 3.56 9.34 19.11
C ILE A 139 3.99 8.38 20.24
N GLU A 140 5.25 7.95 20.26
CA GLU A 140 5.78 7.09 21.30
C GLU A 140 5.69 7.74 22.69
N ASP A 141 6.07 9.02 22.80
CA ASP A 141 6.05 9.76 24.06
C ASP A 141 4.61 10.00 24.56
N ALA A 142 3.68 10.28 23.65
CA ALA A 142 2.28 10.51 23.99
C ALA A 142 1.49 9.20 24.21
N GLY A 143 1.90 8.11 23.56
CA GLY A 143 1.13 6.86 23.49
C GLY A 143 -0.18 7.00 22.72
N ALA A 144 -0.28 8.01 21.85
CA ALA A 144 -1.43 8.35 21.03
C ALA A 144 -0.93 9.21 19.84
N ILE A 145 -1.78 9.40 18.82
CA ILE A 145 -1.53 10.44 17.81
C ILE A 145 -2.18 11.73 18.31
N PRO A 146 -1.41 12.72 18.79
CA PRO A 146 -1.97 13.95 19.34
C PRO A 146 -2.74 14.75 18.28
N GLU A 147 -3.78 15.51 18.70
CA GLU A 147 -4.59 16.33 17.80
C GLU A 147 -3.77 17.22 16.84
N PRO A 148 -2.75 17.96 17.29
CA PRO A 148 -1.94 18.76 16.36
C PRO A 148 -1.21 17.90 15.31
N LEU A 149 -0.90 16.64 15.63
CA LEU A 149 -0.24 15.72 14.71
C LEU A 149 -1.22 15.15 13.70
N LEU A 150 -2.50 14.92 14.08
CA LEU A 150 -3.55 14.54 13.13
C LEU A 150 -3.73 15.59 12.04
N ASP A 151 -3.66 16.88 12.40
CA ASP A 151 -3.79 17.99 11.44
C ASP A 151 -2.60 18.11 10.49
N VAL A 152 -1.47 17.47 10.84
CA VAL A 152 -0.27 17.36 9.99
C VAL A 152 -0.35 16.10 9.12
N VAL A 153 -0.69 14.96 9.71
CA VAL A 153 -0.60 13.64 9.06
C VAL A 153 -1.78 13.38 8.11
N ALA A 154 -3.02 13.63 8.56
CA ALA A 154 -4.18 13.29 7.75
C ALA A 154 -4.18 13.98 6.36
N PRO A 155 -3.87 15.28 6.22
CA PRO A 155 -3.87 15.94 4.92
C PRO A 155 -2.81 15.41 3.93
N ILE A 156 -1.76 14.72 4.41
CA ILE A 156 -0.68 14.20 3.55
C ILE A 156 -1.23 13.21 2.52
N PHE A 157 -2.26 12.46 2.90
CA PHE A 157 -2.83 11.41 2.05
C PHE A 157 -3.75 11.92 0.94
N PHE A 158 -4.16 13.17 0.99
CA PHE A 158 -5.15 13.72 0.07
C PHE A 158 -4.56 14.81 -0.83
N ARG A 159 -5.24 15.06 -1.95
CA ARG A 159 -4.89 16.19 -2.81
C ARG A 159 -5.02 17.52 -2.04
N PRO A 160 -4.26 18.53 -2.41
CA PRO A 160 -4.45 19.89 -1.89
C PRO A 160 -5.89 20.37 -2.08
N GLY A 161 -6.46 20.94 -1.02
CA GLY A 161 -7.83 21.47 -1.06
C GLY A 161 -8.93 20.42 -0.92
N ILE A 162 -8.59 19.19 -0.45
CA ILE A 162 -9.62 18.23 -0.01
C ILE A 162 -10.60 18.91 0.95
N ASP A 163 -11.89 18.65 0.77
CA ASP A 163 -12.90 19.06 1.75
C ASP A 163 -12.67 18.28 3.05
N ARG A 164 -12.22 18.99 4.08
CA ARG A 164 -11.94 18.39 5.39
C ARG A 164 -13.19 17.96 6.14
N GLU A 165 -14.37 18.44 5.74
CA GLU A 165 -15.66 18.01 6.31
C GLU A 165 -16.24 16.80 5.56
N SER A 166 -15.60 16.37 4.47
CA SER A 166 -16.03 15.17 3.74
C SER A 166 -15.93 13.91 4.61
N ALA A 167 -16.85 12.97 4.41
CA ALA A 167 -16.85 11.70 5.13
C ALA A 167 -15.49 10.98 4.97
N LEU A 168 -14.94 10.94 3.75
CA LEU A 168 -13.65 10.29 3.47
C LEU A 168 -12.51 10.85 4.36
N TYR A 169 -12.42 12.16 4.50
CA TYR A 169 -11.38 12.78 5.33
C TYR A 169 -11.63 12.56 6.82
N GLN A 170 -12.87 12.72 7.28
CA GLN A 170 -13.24 12.58 8.69
C GLN A 170 -13.12 11.12 9.16
N ASP A 171 -13.53 10.14 8.35
CA ASP A 171 -13.41 8.73 8.67
C ASP A 171 -11.93 8.33 8.83
N PHE A 172 -11.07 8.78 7.93
CA PHE A 172 -9.62 8.54 8.05
C PHE A 172 -9.03 9.20 9.30
N ARG A 173 -9.40 10.45 9.57
CA ARG A 173 -8.96 11.16 10.77
C ARG A 173 -9.41 10.44 12.06
N GLN A 174 -10.65 9.95 12.08
CA GLN A 174 -11.18 9.17 13.18
C GLN A 174 -10.44 7.83 13.34
N GLN A 175 -10.11 7.17 12.24
CA GLN A 175 -9.30 5.95 12.26
C GLN A 175 -7.94 6.21 12.91
N LEU A 176 -7.25 7.28 12.55
CA LEU A 176 -5.97 7.67 13.17
C LEU A 176 -6.09 7.91 14.68
N GLN A 177 -7.17 8.57 15.13
CA GLN A 177 -7.47 8.79 16.54
C GLN A 177 -7.76 7.49 17.29
N GLY A 178 -8.33 6.50 16.61
CA GLY A 178 -8.77 5.23 17.18
C GLY A 178 -7.64 4.24 17.48
N TYR A 179 -6.42 4.49 17.05
CA TYR A 179 -5.30 3.60 17.35
C TYR A 179 -5.00 3.56 18.85
N SER A 180 -5.05 2.36 19.45
CA SER A 180 -4.64 2.15 20.84
C SER A 180 -3.14 2.36 21.01
N LYS A 181 -2.73 2.76 22.21
CA LYS A 181 -1.30 2.88 22.56
C LYS A 181 -0.51 1.60 22.24
N GLU A 182 -1.08 0.46 22.57
CA GLU A 182 -0.44 -0.84 22.31
C GLU A 182 -0.21 -1.04 20.80
N ARG A 183 -1.22 -0.83 19.98
CA ARG A 183 -1.15 -0.95 18.52
C ARG A 183 -0.14 0.01 17.92
N LEU A 184 -0.13 1.27 18.38
CA LEU A 184 0.85 2.27 17.95
C LEU A 184 2.28 1.82 18.23
N LEU A 185 2.56 1.36 19.47
CA LEU A 185 3.92 1.04 19.89
C LEU A 185 4.42 -0.34 19.39
N GLN A 186 3.51 -1.31 19.23
CA GLN A 186 3.90 -2.67 18.82
C GLN A 186 3.90 -2.85 17.29
N SER A 187 3.21 -2.00 16.54
CA SER A 187 3.03 -2.23 15.10
C SER A 187 3.17 -0.97 14.26
N ILE A 188 2.34 0.05 14.51
CA ILE A 188 2.24 1.21 13.62
C ILE A 188 3.58 1.94 13.55
N VAL A 189 4.15 2.36 14.67
CA VAL A 189 5.43 3.07 14.69
C VAL A 189 6.59 2.19 14.21
N PRO A 190 6.77 0.93 14.67
CA PRO A 190 7.81 0.06 14.12
C PRO A 190 7.71 -0.16 12.62
N LEU A 191 6.51 -0.40 12.09
CA LEU A 191 6.28 -0.54 10.65
C LEU A 191 6.61 0.76 9.90
N GLY A 192 6.20 1.91 10.42
CA GLY A 192 6.55 3.22 9.85
C GLY A 192 8.06 3.43 9.79
N ARG A 193 8.79 3.09 10.85
CA ARG A 193 10.26 3.17 10.87
C ARG A 193 10.89 2.27 9.80
N LEU A 194 10.38 1.05 9.63
CA LEU A 194 10.80 0.12 8.59
C LEU A 194 10.58 0.72 7.19
N ILE A 195 9.39 1.26 6.91
CA ILE A 195 9.03 1.85 5.61
C ILE A 195 9.96 3.02 5.26
N PHE A 196 10.17 3.94 6.20
CA PHE A 196 10.98 5.14 5.94
C PHE A 196 12.50 4.90 6.08
N SER A 197 12.93 3.70 6.53
CA SER A 197 14.33 3.25 6.49
C SER A 197 14.63 2.30 5.34
N ARG A 198 13.71 2.15 4.39
CA ARG A 198 13.86 1.20 3.28
C ARG A 198 15.12 1.43 2.48
N GLU A 199 15.67 0.35 2.00
CA GLU A 199 16.77 0.36 1.05
C GLU A 199 16.30 0.81 -0.33
N ASP A 200 17.19 1.48 -1.06
CA ASP A 200 17.01 1.82 -2.46
C ASP A 200 17.11 0.55 -3.33
N VAL A 201 16.14 0.35 -4.22
CA VAL A 201 16.15 -0.75 -5.18
C VAL A 201 15.87 -0.31 -6.61
N LEU A 202 16.02 0.97 -6.90
CA LEU A 202 15.80 1.51 -8.24
C LEU A 202 16.63 0.79 -9.31
N GLU A 203 17.87 0.43 -9.01
CA GLU A 203 18.74 -0.32 -9.91
C GLU A 203 18.21 -1.75 -10.24
N GLN A 204 17.26 -2.27 -9.47
CA GLN A 204 16.66 -3.57 -9.71
C GLN A 204 15.40 -3.49 -10.58
N LEU A 205 14.79 -2.31 -10.73
CA LEU A 205 13.54 -2.11 -11.46
C LEU A 205 13.59 -2.59 -12.93
N PRO A 206 14.72 -2.48 -13.66
CA PRO A 206 14.81 -3.03 -15.02
C PRO A 206 14.66 -4.56 -15.11
N LYS A 207 14.60 -5.29 -13.98
CA LYS A 207 14.32 -6.72 -13.95
C LYS A 207 12.82 -7.04 -13.96
N LEU A 208 11.98 -6.05 -13.68
CA LEU A 208 10.53 -6.20 -13.78
C LEU A 208 10.11 -6.25 -15.25
N ASP A 209 9.09 -7.04 -15.56
CA ASP A 209 8.58 -7.15 -16.92
C ASP A 209 7.79 -5.89 -17.29
N ALA A 210 8.28 -5.15 -18.27
CA ALA A 210 7.67 -3.90 -18.72
C ALA A 210 6.27 -4.09 -19.32
N ASP A 211 6.03 -5.22 -19.99
CA ASP A 211 4.76 -5.49 -20.67
C ASP A 211 3.64 -5.82 -19.67
N THR A 212 4.00 -6.37 -18.51
CA THR A 212 3.07 -6.76 -17.45
C THR A 212 3.13 -5.85 -16.22
N THR A 213 3.83 -4.72 -16.31
CA THR A 213 3.91 -3.72 -15.24
C THR A 213 3.26 -2.39 -15.65
N LEU A 214 2.53 -1.79 -14.73
CA LEU A 214 1.93 -0.47 -14.86
C LEU A 214 2.28 0.39 -13.65
N VAL A 215 2.66 1.65 -13.87
CA VAL A 215 2.80 2.64 -12.81
C VAL A 215 1.62 3.61 -12.86
N MET A 216 1.04 3.92 -11.71
CA MET A 216 -0.04 4.90 -11.57
C MET A 216 0.28 5.89 -10.44
N CYS A 217 -0.11 7.15 -10.59
CA CYS A 217 0.13 8.17 -9.56
C CYS A 217 -0.92 9.26 -9.59
N GLY A 218 -1.39 9.71 -8.44
CA GLY A 218 -2.22 10.91 -8.35
C GLY A 218 -1.46 12.14 -8.85
N GLU A 219 -2.08 12.94 -9.73
CA GLU A 219 -1.44 14.16 -10.28
C GLU A 219 -0.98 15.14 -9.20
N GLN A 220 -1.59 15.07 -8.02
CA GLN A 220 -1.35 15.98 -6.89
C GLN A 220 -0.79 15.25 -5.68
N ASP A 221 -0.22 14.06 -5.86
CA ASP A 221 0.46 13.32 -4.80
C ASP A 221 1.69 14.12 -4.33
N LYS A 222 1.70 14.49 -3.04
CA LYS A 222 2.78 15.25 -2.43
C LYS A 222 3.85 14.38 -1.79
N PRO A 223 3.49 13.35 -0.99
CA PRO A 223 4.49 12.46 -0.40
C PRO A 223 5.24 11.61 -1.43
N ARG A 224 4.59 11.28 -2.55
CA ARG A 224 5.19 10.53 -3.68
C ARG A 224 4.90 11.28 -4.98
N PRO A 225 5.61 12.37 -5.26
CA PRO A 225 5.28 13.23 -6.41
C PRO A 225 5.40 12.47 -7.72
N PRO A 226 4.63 12.85 -8.76
CA PRO A 226 4.62 12.19 -10.08
C PRO A 226 6.01 11.96 -10.69
N ALA A 227 6.97 12.84 -10.41
CA ALA A 227 8.36 12.68 -10.87
C ALA A 227 9.03 11.38 -10.38
N GLU A 228 8.69 10.89 -9.18
CA GLU A 228 9.18 9.60 -8.68
C GLU A 228 8.57 8.43 -9.48
N SER A 229 7.30 8.54 -9.85
CA SER A 229 6.63 7.56 -10.70
C SER A 229 7.13 7.60 -12.14
N GLU A 230 7.44 8.77 -12.69
CA GLU A 230 8.10 8.94 -14.00
C GLU A 230 9.47 8.26 -14.02
N GLU A 231 10.26 8.44 -12.97
CA GLU A 231 11.56 7.78 -12.83
C GLU A 231 11.41 6.25 -12.81
N MET A 232 10.51 5.71 -11.98
CA MET A 232 10.29 4.26 -11.91
C MET A 232 9.79 3.69 -13.24
N ALA A 233 8.80 4.32 -13.86
CA ALA A 233 8.27 3.88 -15.15
C ALA A 233 9.34 3.91 -16.24
N GLY A 234 10.21 4.93 -16.23
CA GLY A 234 11.36 5.03 -17.14
C GLY A 234 12.39 3.93 -16.92
N LEU A 235 12.69 3.58 -15.66
CA LEU A 235 13.62 2.49 -15.32
C LEU A 235 13.08 1.11 -15.68
N ILE A 236 11.78 0.88 -15.50
CA ILE A 236 11.11 -0.37 -15.86
C ILE A 236 10.91 -0.46 -17.40
N GLY A 237 10.67 0.68 -18.04
CA GLY A 237 10.28 0.77 -19.45
C GLY A 237 8.78 0.54 -19.67
N CYS A 238 7.94 0.74 -18.64
CA CYS A 238 6.51 0.49 -18.66
C CYS A 238 5.69 1.79 -18.81
N SER A 239 4.37 1.64 -18.94
CA SER A 239 3.44 2.77 -19.00
C SER A 239 3.26 3.44 -17.64
N LEU A 240 3.05 4.77 -17.65
CA LEU A 240 2.62 5.57 -16.53
C LEU A 240 1.25 6.17 -16.80
N ILE A 241 0.34 6.07 -15.83
CA ILE A 241 -0.96 6.75 -15.85
C ILE A 241 -1.02 7.75 -14.69
N LEU A 242 -1.25 9.03 -15.00
CA LEU A 242 -1.54 10.04 -13.98
C LEU A 242 -3.04 10.07 -13.72
N ILE A 243 -3.41 10.00 -12.42
CA ILE A 243 -4.81 9.96 -11.97
C ILE A 243 -5.25 11.40 -11.70
N PRO A 244 -6.20 11.93 -12.49
CA PRO A 244 -6.60 13.32 -12.37
C PRO A 244 -7.32 13.58 -11.03
N GLN A 245 -7.12 14.77 -10.49
CA GLN A 245 -7.77 15.24 -9.26
C GLN A 245 -7.56 14.33 -8.03
N ALA A 246 -6.41 13.68 -7.93
CA ALA A 246 -6.08 12.77 -6.85
C ALA A 246 -4.71 13.10 -6.24
N GLY A 247 -4.60 12.92 -4.92
CA GLY A 247 -3.35 12.92 -4.14
C GLY A 247 -2.85 11.50 -3.90
N HIS A 248 -2.26 11.28 -2.71
CA HIS A 248 -1.62 10.00 -2.36
C HIS A 248 -2.59 8.81 -2.22
N ILE A 249 -3.84 9.06 -1.85
CA ILE A 249 -4.84 8.00 -1.77
C ILE A 249 -5.74 8.01 -3.01
N SER A 250 -5.11 7.95 -4.17
CA SER A 250 -5.74 8.12 -5.47
C SER A 250 -6.91 7.16 -5.71
N ALA A 251 -6.82 5.94 -5.20
CA ALA A 251 -7.86 4.91 -5.29
C ALA A 251 -9.18 5.31 -4.60
N ARG A 252 -9.14 6.24 -3.64
CA ARG A 252 -10.32 6.78 -2.94
C ARG A 252 -10.76 8.13 -3.48
N GLU A 253 -9.83 8.94 -3.96
CA GLU A 253 -10.15 10.29 -4.45
C GLU A 253 -10.72 10.30 -5.87
N ASN A 254 -10.33 9.31 -6.70
CA ASN A 254 -10.89 9.13 -8.05
C ASN A 254 -11.10 7.63 -8.36
N PRO A 255 -12.04 6.97 -7.64
CA PRO A 255 -12.21 5.53 -7.74
C PRO A 255 -12.68 5.06 -9.12
N ASP A 256 -13.52 5.81 -9.81
CA ASP A 256 -14.04 5.42 -11.12
C ASP A 256 -12.93 5.35 -12.16
N PHE A 257 -12.07 6.36 -12.21
CA PHE A 257 -10.91 6.38 -13.11
C PHE A 257 -9.94 5.23 -12.79
N VAL A 258 -9.65 5.01 -11.50
CA VAL A 258 -8.77 3.93 -11.06
C VAL A 258 -9.36 2.56 -11.41
N ASN A 259 -10.65 2.34 -11.19
CA ASN A 259 -11.32 1.09 -11.53
C ASN A 259 -11.26 0.80 -13.04
N GLU A 260 -11.54 1.81 -13.90
CA GLU A 260 -11.45 1.67 -15.35
C GLU A 260 -10.03 1.30 -15.82
N ALA A 261 -9.03 2.01 -15.29
CA ALA A 261 -7.62 1.75 -15.62
C ALA A 261 -7.18 0.34 -15.18
N LEU A 262 -7.51 -0.06 -13.95
CA LEU A 262 -7.19 -1.39 -13.42
C LEU A 262 -7.87 -2.50 -14.23
N LEU A 263 -9.18 -2.39 -14.47
CA LEU A 263 -9.93 -3.39 -15.25
C LEU A 263 -9.37 -3.53 -16.65
N THR A 264 -9.03 -2.41 -17.31
CA THR A 264 -8.43 -2.41 -18.65
C THR A 264 -7.07 -3.09 -18.66
N PHE A 265 -6.21 -2.76 -17.68
CA PHE A 265 -4.87 -3.34 -17.60
C PHE A 265 -4.91 -4.84 -17.28
N LEU A 266 -5.71 -5.24 -16.29
CA LEU A 266 -5.85 -6.63 -15.87
C LEU A 266 -6.43 -7.52 -16.97
N ALA A 267 -7.40 -7.03 -17.76
CA ALA A 267 -7.97 -7.79 -18.86
C ALA A 267 -6.97 -8.09 -19.99
N ASN A 268 -5.96 -7.23 -20.16
CA ASN A 268 -4.91 -7.43 -21.15
C ASN A 268 -3.78 -8.36 -20.67
N ASN A 269 -3.75 -8.69 -19.36
CA ASN A 269 -2.70 -9.48 -18.71
C ASN A 269 -3.27 -10.72 -17.97
N ALA A 270 -4.51 -11.11 -18.29
CA ALA A 270 -5.19 -12.25 -17.66
C ALA A 270 -4.88 -13.58 -18.35
#